data_a213a7882e389733d67651a5ff097bd1
#
_entry.id   a213a7882e389733d67651a5ff097bd1
#
_cell.length_a   1.000
_cell.length_b   1.000
_cell.length_c   1.000
_cell.angle_alpha   90.00
_cell.angle_beta   90.00
_cell.angle_gamma   90.00
#
_symmetry.space_group_name_H-M   'P 1'
#
loop_
_entity.id
_entity.type
_entity.pdbx_description
1 polymer ?
#
loop_
_entity_poly.entity_id
_entity_poly.type
_entity_poly.pdbx_seq_one_letter_code
_entity_poly.pdbx_strand_id
1 'polypeptide(L)'
;MYMPETRTYADRAEYLKKAVSERRKRLRGMAREYKGGKCIICGYKRCQDALDFHHRDPKQKDFGLSVRGLTRSWTKIKKEIDKCVLVCANCHRELHAGKTQLPKET
;
A
#
# COMPACT_ATOMS: atom_id res chain seq x y z
N MET A 1 -12.49 -30.93 26.46
CA MET A 1 -12.03 -32.10 25.69
C MET A 1 -10.97 -31.65 24.67
N TYR A 2 -9.81 -32.29 24.71
CA TYR A 2 -8.72 -31.98 23.79
C TYR A 2 -9.05 -32.58 22.41
N MET A 3 -9.04 -31.73 21.38
CA MET A 3 -9.18 -32.17 20.01
C MET A 3 -7.80 -32.03 19.34
N PRO A 4 -7.19 -33.13 18.92
CA PRO A 4 -5.89 -33.03 18.25
C PRO A 4 -6.05 -32.26 16.94
N GLU A 5 -5.05 -31.46 16.65
CA GLU A 5 -5.06 -30.74 15.40
C GLU A 5 -4.86 -31.68 14.23
N THR A 6 -5.79 -31.67 13.28
CA THR A 6 -5.75 -32.55 12.12
C THR A 6 -5.13 -31.90 10.90
N ARG A 7 -4.82 -30.60 10.98
CA ARG A 7 -4.23 -29.87 9.85
C ARG A 7 -2.80 -30.32 9.59
N THR A 8 -2.50 -30.53 8.31
CA THR A 8 -1.15 -30.88 7.87
C THR A 8 -0.27 -29.63 7.83
N TYR A 9 1.04 -29.82 7.61
CA TYR A 9 1.97 -28.70 7.39
C TYR A 9 1.53 -27.81 6.23
N ALA A 10 1.05 -28.43 5.14
CA ALA A 10 0.55 -27.69 3.99
C ALA A 10 -0.65 -26.80 4.34
N ASP A 11 -1.58 -27.33 5.16
CA ASP A 11 -2.76 -26.58 5.62
C ASP A 11 -2.35 -25.38 6.47
N ARG A 12 -1.36 -25.56 7.35
CA ARG A 12 -0.84 -24.46 8.18
C ARG A 12 -0.17 -23.38 7.35
N ALA A 13 0.62 -23.79 6.35
CA ALA A 13 1.28 -22.85 5.45
C ALA A 13 0.25 -22.03 4.67
N GLU A 14 -0.80 -22.69 4.19
CA GLU A 14 -1.90 -22.02 3.49
C GLU A 14 -2.63 -21.02 4.38
N TYR A 15 -2.93 -21.42 5.61
CA TYR A 15 -3.56 -20.54 6.59
C TYR A 15 -2.72 -19.29 6.87
N LEU A 16 -1.40 -19.46 7.04
CA LEU A 16 -0.49 -18.36 7.31
C LEU A 16 -0.38 -17.42 6.12
N LYS A 17 -0.32 -17.95 4.91
CA LYS A 17 -0.31 -17.14 3.68
C LYS A 17 -1.56 -16.28 3.58
N LYS A 18 -2.72 -16.86 3.86
CA LYS A 18 -3.99 -16.14 3.84
C LYS A 18 -4.03 -15.04 4.87
N ALA A 19 -3.59 -15.32 6.10
CA ALA A 19 -3.55 -14.35 7.18
C ALA A 19 -2.65 -13.16 6.85
N VAL A 20 -1.47 -13.43 6.28
CA VAL A 20 -0.53 -12.39 5.86
C VAL A 20 -1.12 -11.53 4.73
N SER A 21 -1.75 -12.18 3.75
CA SER A 21 -2.39 -11.50 2.63
C SER A 21 -3.51 -10.57 3.09
N GLU A 22 -4.36 -11.04 4.00
CA GLU A 22 -5.45 -10.24 4.57
C GLU A 22 -4.93 -9.05 5.37
N ARG A 23 -3.86 -9.25 6.14
CA ARG A 23 -3.23 -8.17 6.90
C ARG A 23 -2.67 -7.09 5.97
N ARG A 24 -1.98 -7.49 4.90
CA ARG A 24 -1.43 -6.55 3.91
C ARG A 24 -2.54 -5.75 3.24
N LYS A 25 -3.64 -6.41 2.90
CA LYS A 25 -4.80 -5.78 2.28
C LYS A 25 -5.42 -4.74 3.21
N ARG A 26 -5.55 -5.09 4.48
CA ARG A 26 -6.09 -4.18 5.51
C ARG A 26 -5.19 -2.96 5.68
N LEU A 27 -3.88 -3.17 5.81
CA LEU A 27 -2.91 -2.08 5.97
C LEU A 27 -2.88 -1.17 4.75
N ARG A 28 -3.00 -1.75 3.56
CA ARG A 28 -3.07 -0.97 2.33
C ARG A 28 -4.31 -0.08 2.30
N GLY A 29 -5.46 -0.62 2.73
CA GLY A 29 -6.70 0.15 2.85
C GLY A 29 -6.56 1.30 3.83
N MET A 30 -5.97 1.03 5.00
CA MET A 30 -5.70 2.06 6.01
C MET A 30 -4.78 3.15 5.46
N ALA A 31 -3.74 2.76 4.73
CA ALA A 31 -2.78 3.69 4.15
C ALA A 31 -3.42 4.60 3.10
N ARG A 32 -4.26 4.04 2.25
CA ARG A 32 -4.99 4.81 1.24
C ARG A 32 -5.96 5.79 1.88
N GLU A 33 -6.69 5.35 2.89
CA GLU A 33 -7.60 6.22 3.64
C GLU A 33 -6.86 7.35 4.32
N TYR A 34 -5.73 7.06 4.94
CA TYR A 34 -4.87 8.04 5.58
C TYR A 34 -4.42 9.14 4.58
N LYS A 35 -4.24 8.80 3.33
CA LYS A 35 -3.85 9.74 2.27
C LYS A 35 -5.04 10.33 1.50
N GLY A 36 -6.25 10.14 1.99
CA GLY A 36 -7.44 10.75 1.43
C GLY A 36 -8.21 9.90 0.43
N GLY A 37 -7.72 8.72 0.08
CA GLY A 37 -8.46 7.74 -0.73
C GLY A 37 -8.73 8.12 -2.18
N LYS A 38 -7.99 9.10 -2.73
CA LYS A 38 -8.17 9.54 -4.12
C LYS A 38 -6.84 9.99 -4.72
N CYS A 39 -6.77 9.97 -6.04
CA CYS A 39 -5.61 10.51 -6.76
C CYS A 39 -5.50 12.02 -6.52
N ILE A 40 -4.32 12.46 -6.09
CA ILE A 40 -4.08 13.89 -5.81
C ILE A 40 -4.05 14.73 -7.08
N ILE A 41 -3.83 14.12 -8.25
CA ILE A 41 -3.75 14.83 -9.52
C ILE A 41 -5.11 14.96 -10.19
N CYS A 42 -5.81 13.83 -10.41
CA CYS A 42 -7.06 13.82 -11.18
C CYS A 42 -8.31 13.55 -10.34
N GLY A 43 -8.15 13.22 -9.07
CA GLY A 43 -9.29 12.95 -8.18
C GLY A 43 -9.93 11.57 -8.33
N TYR A 44 -9.32 10.69 -9.12
CA TYR A 44 -9.86 9.34 -9.31
C TYR A 44 -9.97 8.59 -7.97
N LYS A 45 -11.11 7.95 -7.74
CA LYS A 45 -11.37 7.20 -6.49
C LYS A 45 -12.28 5.99 -6.65
N ARG A 46 -12.57 5.58 -7.89
CA ARG A 46 -13.53 4.49 -8.15
C ARG A 46 -13.03 3.12 -7.67
N CYS A 47 -11.75 2.86 -7.84
CA CYS A 47 -11.13 1.59 -7.45
C CYS A 47 -9.92 1.87 -6.58
N GLN A 48 -9.98 1.47 -5.32
CA GLN A 48 -8.87 1.71 -4.39
C GLN A 48 -7.61 0.96 -4.82
N ASP A 49 -7.74 -0.19 -5.47
CA ASP A 49 -6.60 -0.97 -5.96
C ASP A 49 -5.86 -0.26 -7.11
N ALA A 50 -6.47 0.74 -7.74
CA ALA A 50 -5.83 1.53 -8.78
C ALA A 50 -5.07 2.75 -8.23
N LEU A 51 -5.03 2.91 -6.91
CA LEU A 51 -4.32 4.01 -6.26
C LEU A 51 -2.96 3.53 -5.75
N ASP A 52 -1.90 4.19 -6.20
CA ASP A 52 -0.52 3.86 -5.87
C ASP A 52 0.10 4.93 -4.99
N PHE A 53 1.09 4.53 -4.19
CA PHE A 53 1.88 5.46 -3.40
C PHE A 53 3.12 5.87 -4.21
N HIS A 54 3.28 7.17 -4.39
CA HIS A 54 4.41 7.74 -5.13
C HIS A 54 5.25 8.57 -4.17
N HIS A 55 6.52 8.20 -3.99
CA HIS A 55 7.43 8.97 -3.15
C HIS A 55 7.74 10.31 -3.82
N ARG A 56 7.56 11.42 -3.10
CA ARG A 56 7.87 12.76 -3.63
C ARG A 56 9.35 12.89 -3.94
N ASP A 57 10.19 12.37 -3.04
CA ASP A 57 11.65 12.37 -3.21
C ASP A 57 12.14 10.93 -3.07
N PRO A 58 12.56 10.28 -4.17
CA PRO A 58 13.08 8.91 -4.12
C PRO A 58 14.28 8.75 -3.19
N LYS A 59 15.04 9.81 -2.94
CA LYS A 59 16.19 9.76 -2.05
C LYS A 59 15.82 9.56 -0.59
N GLN A 60 14.59 9.90 -0.21
CA GLN A 60 14.10 9.75 1.16
C GLN A 60 13.35 8.44 1.39
N LYS A 61 13.27 7.61 0.37
CA LYS A 61 12.60 6.33 0.45
C LYS A 61 13.40 5.35 1.31
N ASP A 62 12.83 4.91 2.43
CA ASP A 62 13.42 3.87 3.27
C ASP A 62 13.03 2.48 2.80
N PHE A 63 11.78 2.30 2.35
CA PHE A 63 11.31 1.03 1.81
C PHE A 63 10.12 1.27 0.88
N GLY A 64 9.86 0.30 0.00
CA GLY A 64 8.71 0.36 -0.89
C GLY A 64 7.41 0.00 -0.18
N LEU A 65 6.33 0.65 -0.57
CA LEU A 65 4.98 0.39 -0.05
C LEU A 65 4.23 -0.63 -0.92
N SER A 66 4.98 -1.51 -1.55
CA SER A 66 4.44 -2.67 -2.25
C SER A 66 4.15 -3.79 -1.25
N VAL A 67 3.81 -4.96 -1.76
CA VAL A 67 3.43 -6.13 -0.95
C VAL A 67 4.39 -6.40 0.21
N ARG A 68 5.71 -6.30 -0.01
CA ARG A 68 6.71 -6.58 1.03
C ARG A 68 6.81 -5.48 2.08
N GLY A 69 6.65 -4.22 1.67
CA GLY A 69 6.71 -3.07 2.57
C GLY A 69 5.61 -3.10 3.62
N LEU A 70 4.47 -3.66 3.28
CA LEU A 70 3.31 -3.74 4.16
C LEU A 70 3.40 -4.85 5.22
N THR A 71 4.55 -5.49 5.39
CA THR A 71 4.80 -6.43 6.49
C THR A 71 5.27 -5.73 7.76
N ARG A 72 5.59 -4.45 7.68
CA ARG A 72 6.09 -3.65 8.81
C ARG A 72 4.95 -3.17 9.71
N SER A 73 5.29 -2.64 10.88
CA SER A 73 4.29 -2.08 11.79
C SER A 73 3.60 -0.87 11.16
N TRP A 74 2.37 -0.59 11.58
CA TRP A 74 1.62 0.57 11.10
C TRP A 74 2.37 1.88 11.34
N THR A 75 3.04 2.01 12.47
CA THR A 75 3.84 3.20 12.79
C THR A 75 4.92 3.45 11.74
N LYS A 76 5.64 2.40 11.35
CA LYS A 76 6.68 2.52 10.32
C LYS A 76 6.09 2.79 8.94
N ILE A 77 5.00 2.11 8.60
CA ILE A 77 4.28 2.31 7.34
C ILE A 77 3.81 3.76 7.24
N LYS A 78 3.21 4.28 8.31
CA LYS A 78 2.70 5.65 8.36
C LYS A 78 3.79 6.68 8.12
N LYS A 79 4.96 6.50 8.72
CA LYS A 79 6.12 7.38 8.50
C LYS A 79 6.54 7.38 7.04
N GLU A 80 6.53 6.21 6.40
CA GLU A 80 6.89 6.11 4.99
C GLU A 80 5.83 6.74 4.10
N ILE A 81 4.55 6.55 4.42
CA ILE A 81 3.42 7.14 3.69
C ILE A 81 3.48 8.67 3.73
N ASP A 82 3.95 9.26 4.83
CA ASP A 82 4.08 10.71 4.97
C ASP A 82 5.03 11.29 3.91
N LYS A 83 5.92 10.48 3.36
CA LYS A 83 6.84 10.87 2.28
C LYS A 83 6.22 10.72 0.90
N CYS A 84 5.01 10.22 0.81
CA CYS A 84 4.35 9.85 -0.44
C CYS A 84 3.11 10.69 -0.72
N VAL A 85 2.67 10.63 -1.96
CA VAL A 85 1.35 11.08 -2.38
C VAL A 85 0.61 9.90 -2.97
N LEU A 86 -0.72 9.96 -2.95
CA LEU A 86 -1.55 8.93 -3.55
C LEU A 86 -1.94 9.37 -4.96
N VAL A 87 -1.65 8.52 -5.95
CA VAL A 87 -1.95 8.80 -7.36
C VAL A 87 -2.57 7.55 -7.99
N CYS A 88 -3.43 7.74 -8.98
CA CYS A 88 -3.95 6.59 -9.71
C CYS A 88 -2.88 6.02 -10.65
N ALA A 89 -3.10 4.79 -11.12
CA ALA A 89 -2.13 4.09 -11.96
C ALA A 89 -1.76 4.89 -13.22
N ASN A 90 -2.73 5.56 -13.84
CA ASN A 90 -2.48 6.37 -15.03
C ASN A 90 -1.61 7.60 -14.70
N CYS A 91 -2.00 8.36 -13.69
CA CYS A 91 -1.22 9.52 -13.26
C CYS A 91 0.18 9.13 -12.80
N HIS A 92 0.31 7.97 -12.15
CA HIS A 92 1.60 7.45 -11.70
C HIS A 92 2.54 7.20 -12.90
N ARG A 93 2.03 6.57 -13.93
CA ARG A 93 2.79 6.34 -15.17
C ARG A 93 3.11 7.65 -15.89
N GLU A 94 2.18 8.58 -15.92
CA GLU A 94 2.39 9.89 -16.53
C GLU A 94 3.46 10.70 -15.80
N LEU A 95 3.50 10.60 -14.46
CA LEU A 95 4.57 11.23 -13.67
C LEU A 95 5.95 10.67 -14.06
N HIS A 96 6.07 9.35 -14.15
CA HIS A 96 7.33 8.72 -14.53
C HIS A 96 7.71 9.01 -15.99
N ALA A 97 6.74 9.24 -16.85
CA ALA A 97 6.97 9.59 -18.24
C ALA A 97 7.21 11.10 -18.45
N GLY A 98 7.11 11.89 -17.39
CA GLY A 98 7.28 13.34 -17.48
C GLY A 98 6.12 14.08 -18.15
N LYS A 99 4.94 13.44 -18.24
CA LYS A 99 3.76 14.02 -18.90
C LYS A 99 2.87 14.83 -17.97
N THR A 100 3.04 14.68 -16.66
CA THR A 100 2.29 15.44 -15.67
C THR A 100 3.20 15.74 -14.49
N GLN A 101 2.76 16.64 -13.63
CA GLN A 101 3.51 17.04 -12.45
C GLN A 101 2.61 16.95 -11.21
N LEU A 102 3.25 16.74 -10.06
CA LEU A 102 2.53 16.79 -8.78
C LEU A 102 2.08 18.21 -8.48
N PRO A 103 0.92 18.37 -7.84
CA PRO A 103 0.51 19.67 -7.31
C PRO A 103 1.56 20.21 -6.36
N LYS A 104 1.73 21.52 -6.33
CA LYS A 104 2.64 22.16 -5.38
C LYS A 104 2.14 21.91 -3.97
N GLU A 105 3.08 21.70 -3.05
CA GLU A 105 2.72 21.63 -1.62
C GLU A 105 2.28 23.01 -1.15
N THR A 106 1.18 22.99 -0.41
CA THR A 106 0.68 24.18 0.28
C THR A 106 1.14 24.17 1.72
#